data_c61ea5f9a9474c3074918c756510f34a
#
_entry.id   c61ea5f9a9474c3074918c756510f34a
#
_cell.length_a   1.000
_cell.length_b   1.000
_cell.length_c   1.000
_cell.angle_alpha   90.00
_cell.angle_beta   90.00
_cell.angle_gamma   90.00
#
_symmetry.space_group_name_H-M   'P 1'
#
loop_
_entity.id
_entity.type
_entity.pdbx_description
1 polymer ?
#
loop_
_entity_poly.entity_id
_entity_poly.type
_entity_poly.pdbx_seq_one_letter_code
_entity_poly.pdbx_strand_id
1 'polypeptide(L)'
;RRPFFAKVLDQCYVADPGVPTFAPQSEVDLIENWWRRGGYNETGQSAIERQRALLDLARVRARQLSRPIGIGQLASVAYIDDLRSDGILQDARQGISVRFAHDVFFEWTFFHVLAERGADWIAEIKASGEPPAVARVVELVSQWEYTQGKDWPAYLAQTEGSDLRSQWLRAWLVGPLGTARFEADENQFARAVFADDFRLFRKTLVWFQAEKTSPNPNILAGAFPQEQRERFAVLLGWPSDFAAWRRLIDFILRRISDIPARLYPEIIAIFEV
;
A
#
# COMPACT_ATOMS: atom_id res chain seq x y z
N ARG A 1 7.39 -4.04 -10.59
CA ARG A 1 7.75 -3.26 -9.38
C ARG A 1 9.22 -3.42 -8.98
N ARG A 2 9.79 -4.65 -8.96
CA ARG A 2 11.18 -4.89 -8.53
C ARG A 2 12.25 -4.04 -9.25
N PRO A 3 12.23 -3.87 -10.59
CA PRO A 3 13.20 -3.01 -11.27
C PRO A 3 13.08 -1.53 -10.87
N PHE A 4 11.86 -1.07 -10.61
CA PHE A 4 11.60 0.29 -10.14
C PHE A 4 12.19 0.53 -8.74
N PHE A 5 11.94 -0.38 -7.79
CA PHE A 5 12.49 -0.28 -6.44
C PHE A 5 14.01 -0.35 -6.43
N ALA A 6 14.62 -1.18 -7.29
CA ALA A 6 16.07 -1.20 -7.46
C ALA A 6 16.62 0.15 -7.94
N LYS A 7 15.95 0.82 -8.88
CA LYS A 7 16.34 2.15 -9.35
C LYS A 7 16.23 3.20 -8.24
N VAL A 8 15.13 3.17 -7.44
CA VAL A 8 14.97 4.10 -6.31
C VAL A 8 16.04 3.86 -5.25
N LEU A 9 16.33 2.60 -4.94
CA LEU A 9 17.41 2.23 -4.02
C LEU A 9 18.77 2.74 -4.51
N ASP A 10 19.11 2.48 -5.76
CA ASP A 10 20.36 2.95 -6.38
C ASP A 10 20.50 4.46 -6.24
N GLN A 11 19.46 5.23 -6.53
CA GLN A 11 19.44 6.68 -6.35
C GLN A 11 19.59 7.11 -4.88
N CYS A 12 19.04 6.34 -3.94
CA CYS A 12 19.23 6.60 -2.52
C CYS A 12 20.69 6.40 -2.09
N TYR A 13 21.40 5.42 -2.67
CA TYR A 13 22.81 5.14 -2.36
C TYR A 13 23.76 6.16 -2.97
N VAL A 14 23.54 6.55 -4.22
CA VAL A 14 24.40 7.51 -4.94
C VAL A 14 24.38 8.89 -4.30
N ALA A 15 23.27 9.28 -3.68
CA ALA A 15 23.12 10.63 -3.13
C ALA A 15 23.83 10.86 -1.79
N ASP A 16 24.26 9.80 -1.08
CA ASP A 16 24.85 9.97 0.25
C ASP A 16 25.88 8.86 0.59
N PRO A 17 27.07 8.90 -0.02
CA PRO A 17 28.09 7.86 0.16
C PRO A 17 28.70 7.79 1.59
N GLY A 18 28.34 8.71 2.49
CA GLY A 18 28.83 8.78 3.88
C GLY A 18 27.81 8.36 4.94
N VAL A 19 26.58 8.06 4.57
CA VAL A 19 25.53 7.64 5.51
C VAL A 19 25.55 6.10 5.66
N PRO A 20 25.38 5.56 6.90
CA PRO A 20 25.24 4.12 7.11
C PRO A 20 24.21 3.54 6.14
N THR A 21 24.53 2.40 5.55
CA THR A 21 23.73 1.71 4.53
C THR A 21 22.24 1.74 4.86
N PHE A 22 21.47 2.52 4.09
CA PHE A 22 20.02 2.52 4.17
C PHE A 22 19.50 1.12 3.77
N ALA A 23 19.02 0.37 4.75
CA ALA A 23 18.49 -0.97 4.55
C ALA A 23 16.97 -0.95 4.81
N PRO A 24 16.15 -0.63 3.78
CA PRO A 24 14.71 -0.56 3.96
C PRO A 24 14.15 -1.94 4.32
N GLN A 25 13.34 -2.01 5.36
CA GLN A 25 12.65 -3.22 5.81
C GLN A 25 11.25 -3.34 5.21
N SER A 26 10.76 -2.25 4.61
CA SER A 26 9.43 -2.16 4.01
C SER A 26 9.40 -1.18 2.84
N GLU A 27 8.31 -1.21 2.05
CA GLU A 27 8.07 -0.18 1.03
C GLU A 27 7.88 1.20 1.68
N VAL A 28 7.33 1.26 2.88
CA VAL A 28 7.13 2.52 3.63
C VAL A 28 8.46 3.22 3.89
N ASP A 29 9.54 2.49 4.21
CA ASP A 29 10.86 3.08 4.41
C ASP A 29 11.40 3.73 3.11
N LEU A 30 11.11 3.13 1.96
CA LEU A 30 11.44 3.69 0.65
C LEU A 30 10.65 4.97 0.38
N ILE A 31 9.35 4.96 0.69
CA ILE A 31 8.46 6.12 0.55
C ILE A 31 8.99 7.29 1.37
N GLU A 32 9.29 7.06 2.64
CA GLU A 32 9.80 8.08 3.57
C GLU A 32 11.14 8.67 3.11
N ASN A 33 12.05 7.83 2.62
CA ASN A 33 13.34 8.29 2.12
C ASN A 33 13.19 9.11 0.83
N TRP A 34 12.39 8.62 -0.12
CA TRP A 34 12.09 9.33 -1.37
C TRP A 34 11.42 10.67 -1.10
N TRP A 35 10.48 10.71 -0.16
CA TRP A 35 9.74 11.91 0.21
C TRP A 35 10.63 12.98 0.81
N ARG A 36 11.49 12.62 1.78
CA ARG A 36 12.41 13.58 2.42
C ARG A 36 13.32 14.33 1.44
N ARG A 37 13.51 13.78 0.27
CA ARG A 37 14.32 14.34 -0.82
C ARG A 37 13.49 15.04 -1.90
N GLY A 38 12.25 15.42 -1.62
CA GLY A 38 11.37 16.08 -2.58
C GLY A 38 11.15 15.27 -3.86
N GLY A 39 11.17 13.94 -3.73
CA GLY A 39 11.00 13.01 -4.82
C GLY A 39 12.28 12.39 -5.38
N TYR A 40 13.50 12.96 -5.17
CA TYR A 40 14.78 12.33 -5.52
C TYR A 40 15.98 12.88 -4.76
N ASN A 41 16.50 14.05 -5.10
CA ASN A 41 17.82 14.51 -4.62
C ASN A 41 17.80 15.93 -4.06
N GLU A 42 16.63 16.47 -3.77
CA GLU A 42 16.53 17.81 -3.23
C GLU A 42 16.66 17.81 -1.70
N THR A 43 17.08 18.96 -1.19
CA THR A 43 17.22 19.19 0.25
C THR A 43 16.65 20.56 0.63
N GLY A 44 16.36 20.75 1.91
CA GLY A 44 15.93 22.05 2.42
C GLY A 44 14.63 22.55 1.80
N GLN A 45 14.57 23.84 1.50
CA GLN A 45 13.39 24.52 1.01
C GLN A 45 12.89 23.98 -0.33
N SER A 46 13.79 23.63 -1.25
CA SER A 46 13.46 23.06 -2.55
C SER A 46 12.71 21.74 -2.40
N ALA A 47 13.15 20.86 -1.50
CA ALA A 47 12.46 19.61 -1.22
C ALA A 47 11.03 19.84 -0.71
N ILE A 48 10.84 20.80 0.20
CA ILE A 48 9.52 21.15 0.76
C ILE A 48 8.57 21.67 -0.32
N GLU A 49 9.06 22.51 -1.20
CA GLU A 49 8.24 23.10 -2.27
C GLU A 49 7.86 22.04 -3.33
N ARG A 50 8.78 21.13 -3.66
CA ARG A 50 8.50 19.97 -4.52
C ARG A 50 7.46 19.03 -3.89
N GLN A 51 7.57 18.77 -2.58
CA GLN A 51 6.57 17.98 -1.85
C GLN A 51 5.17 18.60 -1.96
N ARG A 52 5.05 19.92 -1.81
CA ARG A 52 3.78 20.63 -1.98
C ARG A 52 3.21 20.47 -3.39
N ALA A 53 4.06 20.64 -4.41
CA ALA A 53 3.65 20.43 -5.81
C ALA A 53 3.18 18.99 -6.06
N LEU A 54 3.87 18.00 -5.50
CA LEU A 54 3.50 16.60 -5.59
C LEU A 54 2.15 16.33 -4.90
N LEU A 55 1.91 16.87 -3.69
CA LEU A 55 0.62 16.72 -2.99
C LEU A 55 -0.55 17.28 -3.80
N ASP A 56 -0.38 18.46 -4.41
CA ASP A 56 -1.41 19.05 -5.27
C ASP A 56 -1.71 18.17 -6.49
N LEU A 57 -0.66 17.68 -7.16
CA LEU A 57 -0.77 16.74 -8.28
C LEU A 57 -1.52 15.46 -7.89
N ALA A 58 -1.18 14.89 -6.73
CA ALA A 58 -1.82 13.66 -6.26
C ALA A 58 -3.30 13.85 -5.92
N ARG A 59 -3.68 14.98 -5.29
CA ARG A 59 -5.08 15.29 -5.02
C ARG A 59 -5.89 15.45 -6.30
N VAL A 60 -5.37 16.17 -7.30
CA VAL A 60 -6.03 16.29 -8.59
C VAL A 60 -6.15 14.91 -9.27
N ARG A 61 -5.07 14.12 -9.27
CA ARG A 61 -5.05 12.79 -9.86
C ARG A 61 -6.06 11.84 -9.20
N ALA A 62 -6.18 11.84 -7.87
CA ALA A 62 -7.11 11.00 -7.14
C ALA A 62 -8.57 11.23 -7.55
N ARG A 63 -8.93 12.50 -7.83
CA ARG A 63 -10.28 12.89 -8.30
C ARG A 63 -10.54 12.59 -9.78
N GLN A 64 -9.48 12.37 -10.57
CA GLN A 64 -9.53 12.27 -12.02
C GLN A 64 -8.73 11.10 -12.57
N LEU A 65 -8.78 9.92 -11.94
CA LEU A 65 -7.88 8.79 -12.16
C LEU A 65 -7.59 8.42 -13.62
N SER A 66 -8.55 8.57 -14.51
CA SER A 66 -8.40 8.22 -15.93
C SER A 66 -7.95 9.38 -16.82
N ARG A 67 -7.83 10.60 -16.27
CA ARG A 67 -7.53 11.80 -17.06
C ARG A 67 -6.15 12.36 -16.72
N PRO A 68 -5.41 12.89 -17.70
CA PRO A 68 -4.22 13.68 -17.45
C PRO A 68 -4.55 14.93 -16.61
N ILE A 69 -3.60 15.37 -15.82
CA ILE A 69 -3.71 16.56 -14.98
C ILE A 69 -3.43 17.78 -15.87
N GLY A 70 -4.40 18.66 -16.02
CA GLY A 70 -4.19 19.95 -16.73
C GLY A 70 -3.27 20.86 -15.89
N ILE A 71 -2.22 21.42 -16.50
CA ILE A 71 -1.29 22.32 -15.80
C ILE A 71 -2.03 23.53 -15.21
N GLY A 72 -3.05 24.04 -15.89
CA GLY A 72 -3.89 25.13 -15.38
C GLY A 72 -4.79 24.79 -14.17
N GLN A 73 -4.83 23.52 -13.73
CA GLN A 73 -5.57 23.08 -12.53
C GLN A 73 -4.72 23.10 -11.26
N LEU A 74 -3.41 23.28 -11.43
CA LEU A 74 -2.45 23.21 -10.32
C LEU A 74 -2.33 24.57 -9.63
N ALA A 75 -2.18 24.56 -8.33
CA ALA A 75 -1.94 25.79 -7.54
C ALA A 75 -0.57 26.41 -7.86
N SER A 76 0.42 25.58 -8.22
CA SER A 76 1.76 26.03 -8.65
C SER A 76 2.29 25.15 -9.76
N VAL A 77 2.97 25.78 -10.72
CA VAL A 77 3.65 25.12 -11.84
C VAL A 77 5.18 25.14 -11.69
N ALA A 78 5.69 25.72 -10.60
CA ALA A 78 7.10 26.04 -10.44
C ALA A 78 8.05 24.83 -10.58
N TYR A 79 7.63 23.63 -10.19
CA TYR A 79 8.48 22.43 -10.17
C TYR A 79 8.08 21.37 -11.20
N ILE A 80 7.18 21.68 -12.12
CA ILE A 80 6.72 20.70 -13.10
C ILE A 80 7.86 20.23 -14.00
N ASP A 81 8.72 21.14 -14.45
CA ASP A 81 9.83 20.81 -15.34
C ASP A 81 10.91 19.99 -14.62
N ASP A 82 11.19 20.30 -13.36
CA ASP A 82 12.12 19.52 -12.54
C ASP A 82 11.59 18.10 -12.30
N LEU A 83 10.30 17.97 -11.95
CA LEU A 83 9.66 16.66 -11.76
C LEU A 83 9.59 15.84 -13.06
N ARG A 84 9.51 16.49 -14.23
CA ARG A 84 9.66 15.84 -15.54
C ARG A 84 11.09 15.38 -15.78
N SER A 85 12.06 16.23 -15.52
CA SER A 85 13.49 15.93 -15.67
C SER A 85 13.90 14.71 -14.84
N ASP A 86 13.35 14.59 -13.63
CA ASP A 86 13.58 13.45 -12.74
C ASP A 86 12.77 12.20 -13.14
N GLY A 87 11.90 12.30 -14.13
CA GLY A 87 11.06 11.19 -14.60
C GLY A 87 9.94 10.80 -13.64
N ILE A 88 9.57 11.67 -12.70
CA ILE A 88 8.38 11.50 -11.84
C ILE A 88 7.11 11.81 -12.62
N LEU A 89 7.16 12.85 -13.44
CA LEU A 89 6.10 13.24 -14.35
C LEU A 89 6.50 12.98 -15.80
N GLN A 90 5.51 12.86 -16.64
CA GLN A 90 5.66 12.89 -18.10
C GLN A 90 4.52 13.69 -18.73
N ASP A 91 4.78 14.27 -19.90
CA ASP A 91 3.74 14.94 -20.65
C ASP A 91 2.70 13.94 -21.14
N ALA A 92 1.44 14.27 -20.93
CA ALA A 92 0.33 13.65 -21.63
C ALA A 92 -0.04 14.46 -22.90
N ARG A 93 0.07 15.80 -22.79
CA ARG A 93 0.08 16.76 -23.89
C ARG A 93 1.13 17.82 -23.58
N GLN A 94 2.10 17.98 -24.44
CA GLN A 94 3.19 18.92 -24.25
C GLN A 94 2.70 20.32 -23.86
N GLY A 95 3.17 20.83 -22.73
CA GLY A 95 2.85 22.15 -22.21
C GLY A 95 1.39 22.36 -21.72
N ILE A 96 0.51 21.35 -21.84
CA ILE A 96 -0.91 21.47 -21.49
C ILE A 96 -1.28 20.58 -20.31
N SER A 97 -0.83 19.33 -20.32
CA SER A 97 -1.17 18.37 -19.28
C SER A 97 -0.06 17.35 -19.00
N VAL A 98 -0.01 16.91 -17.75
CA VAL A 98 0.98 15.94 -17.25
C VAL A 98 0.28 14.73 -16.63
N ARG A 99 1.03 13.68 -16.43
CA ARG A 99 0.65 12.51 -15.63
C ARG A 99 1.86 12.01 -14.87
N PHE A 100 1.66 11.28 -13.80
CA PHE A 100 2.73 10.53 -13.17
C PHE A 100 3.32 9.53 -14.17
N ALA A 101 4.63 9.48 -14.28
CA ALA A 101 5.32 8.58 -15.20
C ALA A 101 5.12 7.11 -14.82
N HIS A 102 4.90 6.84 -13.54
CA HIS A 102 4.58 5.53 -13.00
C HIS A 102 3.56 5.65 -11.87
N ASP A 103 2.60 4.72 -11.79
CA ASP A 103 1.56 4.74 -10.76
C ASP A 103 2.11 4.71 -9.33
N VAL A 104 3.30 4.10 -9.12
CA VAL A 104 3.98 4.10 -7.83
C VAL A 104 4.28 5.52 -7.32
N PHE A 105 4.65 6.46 -8.19
CA PHE A 105 4.88 7.86 -7.76
C PHE A 105 3.59 8.53 -7.28
N PHE A 106 2.47 8.22 -7.93
CA PHE A 106 1.17 8.67 -7.48
C PHE A 106 0.82 8.00 -6.13
N GLU A 107 0.96 6.67 -6.02
CA GLU A 107 0.67 5.92 -4.79
C GLU A 107 1.49 6.48 -3.60
N TRP A 108 2.79 6.69 -3.78
CA TRP A 108 3.68 7.21 -2.75
C TRP A 108 3.37 8.66 -2.35
N THR A 109 3.04 9.48 -3.33
CA THR A 109 2.63 10.86 -3.05
C THR A 109 1.27 10.89 -2.33
N PHE A 110 0.31 10.08 -2.77
CA PHE A 110 -1.01 10.04 -2.14
C PHE A 110 -0.98 9.41 -0.75
N PHE A 111 -0.01 8.54 -0.48
CA PHE A 111 0.30 8.08 0.88
C PHE A 111 0.55 9.28 1.81
N HIS A 112 1.35 10.26 1.41
CA HIS A 112 1.59 11.46 2.22
C HIS A 112 0.35 12.36 2.33
N VAL A 113 -0.47 12.44 1.28
CA VAL A 113 -1.77 13.12 1.37
C VAL A 113 -2.62 12.54 2.51
N LEU A 114 -2.68 11.21 2.64
CA LEU A 114 -3.45 10.55 3.70
C LEU A 114 -2.76 10.63 5.06
N ALA A 115 -1.45 10.39 5.13
CA ALA A 115 -0.67 10.41 6.36
C ALA A 115 -0.68 11.79 7.05
N GLU A 116 -0.61 12.88 6.28
CA GLU A 116 -0.70 14.25 6.81
C GLU A 116 -2.08 14.57 7.40
N ARG A 117 -3.14 13.89 6.95
CA ARG A 117 -4.50 14.08 7.49
C ARG A 117 -4.71 13.41 8.84
N GLY A 118 -3.86 12.46 9.22
CA GLY A 118 -4.05 11.72 10.47
C GLY A 118 -5.45 11.11 10.54
N ALA A 119 -6.22 11.43 11.58
CA ALA A 119 -7.58 10.91 11.78
C ALA A 119 -8.58 11.29 10.67
N ASP A 120 -8.30 12.35 9.90
CA ASP A 120 -9.20 12.83 8.83
C ASP A 120 -8.93 12.16 7.46
N TRP A 121 -8.09 11.13 7.39
CA TRP A 121 -7.76 10.43 6.14
C TRP A 121 -9.01 9.87 5.43
N ILE A 122 -10.04 9.46 6.20
CA ILE A 122 -11.34 9.00 5.67
C ILE A 122 -12.04 10.09 4.88
N ALA A 123 -12.01 11.33 5.38
CA ALA A 123 -12.60 12.47 4.69
C ALA A 123 -11.90 12.75 3.35
N GLU A 124 -10.57 12.57 3.27
CA GLU A 124 -9.82 12.72 2.02
C GLU A 124 -10.17 11.63 1.00
N ILE A 125 -10.35 10.37 1.43
CA ILE A 125 -10.82 9.28 0.56
C ILE A 125 -12.21 9.60 -0.01
N LYS A 126 -13.16 10.06 0.82
CA LYS A 126 -14.49 10.48 0.36
C LYS A 126 -14.43 11.64 -0.61
N ALA A 127 -13.63 12.67 -0.30
CA ALA A 127 -13.44 13.83 -1.18
C ALA A 127 -12.85 13.46 -2.55
N SER A 128 -12.09 12.36 -2.60
CA SER A 128 -11.55 11.79 -3.83
C SER A 128 -12.53 10.86 -4.58
N GLY A 129 -13.75 10.63 -4.05
CA GLY A 129 -14.77 9.76 -4.67
C GLY A 129 -14.51 8.26 -4.46
N GLU A 130 -13.77 7.88 -3.43
CA GLU A 130 -13.45 6.49 -3.08
C GLU A 130 -12.84 5.69 -4.25
N PRO A 131 -11.77 6.16 -4.90
CA PRO A 131 -11.23 5.50 -6.09
C PRO A 131 -10.57 4.16 -5.74
N PRO A 132 -11.01 3.01 -6.30
CA PRO A 132 -10.47 1.70 -5.98
C PRO A 132 -8.95 1.59 -6.13
N ALA A 133 -8.37 2.36 -7.05
CA ALA A 133 -6.94 2.35 -7.34
C ALA A 133 -6.06 2.80 -6.16
N VAL A 134 -6.61 3.52 -5.16
CA VAL A 134 -5.84 3.93 -3.97
C VAL A 134 -6.00 2.97 -2.78
N ALA A 135 -6.67 1.83 -2.94
CA ALA A 135 -6.79 0.84 -1.86
C ALA A 135 -5.41 0.39 -1.34
N ARG A 136 -4.44 0.21 -2.25
CA ARG A 136 -3.07 -0.09 -1.87
C ARG A 136 -2.42 1.03 -1.03
N VAL A 137 -2.75 2.28 -1.31
CA VAL A 137 -2.22 3.40 -0.51
C VAL A 137 -2.73 3.32 0.93
N VAL A 138 -4.00 2.96 1.12
CA VAL A 138 -4.57 2.76 2.46
C VAL A 138 -3.91 1.57 3.17
N GLU A 139 -3.56 0.51 2.45
CA GLU A 139 -2.76 -0.60 3.00
C GLU A 139 -1.39 -0.10 3.50
N LEU A 140 -0.70 0.74 2.72
CA LEU A 140 0.59 1.32 3.11
C LEU A 140 0.46 2.28 4.31
N VAL A 141 -0.60 3.09 4.37
CA VAL A 141 -0.88 3.95 5.54
C VAL A 141 -1.15 3.10 6.78
N SER A 142 -1.90 2.01 6.65
CA SER A 142 -2.13 1.06 7.74
C SER A 142 -0.82 0.43 8.23
N GLN A 143 0.09 0.04 7.34
CA GLN A 143 1.42 -0.45 7.71
C GLN A 143 2.23 0.60 8.49
N TRP A 144 2.20 1.85 8.02
CA TRP A 144 2.91 2.94 8.64
C TRP A 144 2.37 3.27 10.03
N GLU A 145 1.04 3.37 10.18
CA GLU A 145 0.40 3.61 11.48
C GLU A 145 0.71 2.48 12.47
N TYR A 146 0.68 1.25 12.01
CA TYR A 146 1.02 0.08 12.82
C TYR A 146 2.50 0.08 13.25
N THR A 147 3.40 0.47 12.35
CA THR A 147 4.85 0.52 12.58
C THR A 147 5.23 1.66 13.51
N GLN A 148 4.60 2.81 13.40
CA GLN A 148 4.92 3.98 14.21
C GLN A 148 4.35 3.91 15.64
N GLY A 149 3.60 2.87 15.99
CA GLY A 149 2.98 2.70 17.29
C GLY A 149 1.89 3.73 17.58
N LYS A 150 1.27 4.28 16.53
CA LYS A 150 0.14 5.21 16.61
C LYS A 150 -1.17 4.47 16.84
N ASP A 151 -2.28 5.18 16.78
CA ASP A 151 -3.61 4.66 17.11
C ASP A 151 -4.22 3.77 16.01
N TRP A 152 -3.47 2.78 15.52
CA TRP A 152 -3.96 1.85 14.50
C TRP A 152 -5.33 1.23 14.84
N PRO A 153 -5.61 0.77 16.09
CA PRO A 153 -6.93 0.24 16.45
C PRO A 153 -8.03 1.29 16.43
N ALA A 154 -7.72 2.53 16.80
CA ALA A 154 -8.70 3.61 16.77
C ALA A 154 -9.10 3.93 15.33
N TYR A 155 -8.14 3.97 14.40
CA TYR A 155 -8.42 4.15 12.97
C TYR A 155 -9.13 2.95 12.35
N LEU A 156 -8.85 1.73 12.81
CA LEU A 156 -9.61 0.53 12.43
C LEU A 156 -11.08 0.68 12.82
N ALA A 157 -11.35 1.05 14.07
CA ALA A 157 -12.71 1.26 14.56
C ALA A 157 -13.43 2.39 13.81
N GLN A 158 -12.72 3.48 13.51
CA GLN A 158 -13.25 4.58 12.70
C GLN A 158 -13.60 4.12 11.28
N THR A 159 -12.73 3.31 10.65
CA THR A 159 -12.97 2.77 9.31
C THR A 159 -14.17 1.84 9.30
N GLU A 160 -14.28 1.00 10.31
CA GLU A 160 -15.40 0.05 10.47
C GLU A 160 -16.72 0.77 10.72
N GLY A 161 -16.73 1.83 11.53
CA GLY A 161 -17.91 2.65 11.83
C GLY A 161 -18.28 3.64 10.70
N SER A 162 -17.45 3.74 9.65
CA SER A 162 -17.71 4.64 8.53
C SER A 162 -18.66 4.03 7.49
N ASP A 163 -19.23 4.86 6.62
CA ASP A 163 -20.00 4.48 5.44
C ASP A 163 -19.13 4.18 4.20
N LEU A 164 -17.81 4.06 4.38
CA LEU A 164 -16.89 3.70 3.31
C LEU A 164 -17.14 2.28 2.79
N ARG A 165 -16.84 2.06 1.51
CA ARG A 165 -16.89 0.72 0.93
C ARG A 165 -15.93 -0.24 1.65
N SER A 166 -16.30 -1.52 1.72
CA SER A 166 -15.56 -2.56 2.45
C SER A 166 -14.10 -2.74 2.04
N GLN A 167 -13.73 -2.30 0.84
CA GLN A 167 -12.33 -2.34 0.36
C GLN A 167 -11.35 -1.55 1.24
N TRP A 168 -11.81 -0.48 1.90
CA TRP A 168 -10.99 0.35 2.77
C TRP A 168 -10.72 -0.34 4.11
N LEU A 169 -11.74 -0.96 4.69
CA LEU A 169 -11.57 -1.80 5.87
C LEU A 169 -10.66 -3.01 5.57
N ARG A 170 -10.83 -3.61 4.38
CA ARG A 170 -9.97 -4.70 3.91
C ARG A 170 -8.50 -4.27 3.83
N ALA A 171 -8.22 -3.14 3.16
CA ALA A 171 -6.86 -2.61 3.04
C ALA A 171 -6.25 -2.31 4.42
N TRP A 172 -7.06 -1.77 5.36
CA TRP A 172 -6.64 -1.49 6.71
C TRP A 172 -6.27 -2.75 7.50
N LEU A 173 -7.08 -3.81 7.42
CA LEU A 173 -6.85 -5.08 8.12
C LEU A 173 -5.67 -5.88 7.56
N VAL A 174 -5.47 -5.84 6.24
CA VAL A 174 -4.38 -6.60 5.59
C VAL A 174 -3.02 -5.90 5.74
N GLY A 175 -3.02 -4.58 5.87
CA GLY A 175 -1.81 -3.75 5.92
C GLY A 175 -0.75 -4.23 6.93
N PRO A 176 -1.04 -4.44 8.22
CA PRO A 176 -0.05 -4.83 9.22
C PRO A 176 0.75 -6.08 8.87
N LEU A 177 0.14 -7.04 8.17
CA LEU A 177 0.82 -8.28 7.75
C LEU A 177 1.91 -8.03 6.69
N GLY A 178 1.93 -6.86 6.06
CA GLY A 178 2.94 -6.44 5.10
C GLY A 178 4.25 -5.95 5.73
N THR A 179 4.31 -5.70 7.06
CA THR A 179 5.49 -5.18 7.75
C THR A 179 6.11 -6.17 8.72
N ALA A 180 7.45 -6.18 8.82
CA ALA A 180 8.19 -6.99 9.81
C ALA A 180 7.85 -6.61 11.27
N ARG A 181 7.44 -5.36 11.51
CA ARG A 181 7.00 -4.89 12.83
C ARG A 181 5.80 -5.67 13.39
N PHE A 182 5.01 -6.29 12.50
CA PHE A 182 3.87 -7.11 12.90
C PHE A 182 4.24 -8.18 13.94
N GLU A 183 5.39 -8.83 13.77
CA GLU A 183 5.84 -9.91 14.67
C GLU A 183 6.15 -9.41 16.09
N ALA A 184 6.57 -8.15 16.22
CA ALA A 184 6.87 -7.53 17.52
C ALA A 184 5.61 -7.07 18.27
N ASP A 185 4.58 -6.64 17.57
CA ASP A 185 3.41 -5.96 18.13
C ASP A 185 2.08 -6.69 17.83
N GLU A 186 2.13 -8.01 17.53
CA GLU A 186 0.95 -8.81 17.15
C GLU A 186 -0.20 -8.82 18.19
N ASN A 187 0.13 -8.51 19.47
CA ASN A 187 -0.88 -8.39 20.53
C ASN A 187 -1.92 -7.30 20.26
N GLN A 188 -1.50 -6.19 19.65
CA GLN A 188 -2.40 -5.11 19.26
C GLN A 188 -3.38 -5.58 18.19
N PHE A 189 -2.86 -6.28 17.18
CA PHE A 189 -3.67 -6.87 16.11
C PHE A 189 -4.63 -7.92 16.65
N ALA A 190 -4.14 -8.87 17.47
CA ALA A 190 -4.97 -9.93 18.05
C ALA A 190 -6.15 -9.37 18.84
N ARG A 191 -5.90 -8.37 19.72
CA ARG A 191 -6.97 -7.73 20.50
C ARG A 191 -8.04 -7.12 19.60
N ALA A 192 -7.66 -6.50 18.49
CA ALA A 192 -8.60 -5.87 17.59
C ALA A 192 -9.39 -6.90 16.77
N VAL A 193 -8.73 -7.94 16.21
CA VAL A 193 -9.40 -8.87 15.29
C VAL A 193 -10.14 -10.01 16.02
N PHE A 194 -9.77 -10.36 17.26
CA PHE A 194 -10.44 -11.39 18.05
C PHE A 194 -11.64 -10.86 18.84
N ALA A 195 -11.78 -9.53 18.93
CA ALA A 195 -12.98 -8.91 19.49
C ALA A 195 -14.22 -9.29 18.66
N ASP A 196 -15.40 -9.08 19.26
CA ASP A 196 -16.70 -9.26 18.60
C ASP A 196 -16.83 -10.63 17.91
N ASP A 197 -16.63 -11.69 18.70
CA ASP A 197 -16.72 -13.09 18.26
C ASP A 197 -15.90 -13.41 16.99
N PHE A 198 -14.67 -12.88 16.91
CA PHE A 198 -13.74 -13.12 15.80
C PHE A 198 -14.24 -12.62 14.43
N ARG A 199 -15.19 -11.70 14.41
CA ARG A 199 -15.79 -11.20 13.18
C ARG A 199 -14.75 -10.56 12.24
N LEU A 200 -13.88 -9.71 12.76
CA LEU A 200 -12.81 -9.12 11.96
C LEU A 200 -11.71 -10.13 11.58
N PHE A 201 -11.44 -11.10 12.43
CA PHE A 201 -10.50 -12.19 12.12
C PHE A 201 -10.96 -12.98 10.90
N ARG A 202 -12.22 -13.41 10.85
CA ARG A 202 -12.79 -14.10 9.67
C ARG A 202 -12.69 -13.25 8.41
N LYS A 203 -13.02 -11.97 8.49
CA LYS A 203 -12.87 -11.05 7.37
C LYS A 203 -11.40 -10.96 6.92
N THR A 204 -10.47 -10.85 7.89
CA THR A 204 -9.04 -10.78 7.60
C THR A 204 -8.57 -12.01 6.83
N LEU A 205 -8.96 -13.22 7.25
CA LEU A 205 -8.59 -14.47 6.57
C LEU A 205 -9.02 -14.46 5.11
N VAL A 206 -10.31 -14.22 4.85
CA VAL A 206 -10.87 -14.22 3.48
C VAL A 206 -10.26 -13.13 2.62
N TRP A 207 -10.14 -11.92 3.17
CA TRP A 207 -9.62 -10.78 2.41
C TRP A 207 -8.10 -10.87 2.17
N PHE A 208 -7.38 -11.41 3.13
CA PHE A 208 -5.94 -11.67 2.96
C PHE A 208 -5.68 -12.69 1.84
N GLN A 209 -6.42 -13.81 1.84
CA GLN A 209 -6.33 -14.78 0.77
C GLN A 209 -6.61 -14.14 -0.59
N ALA A 210 -7.70 -13.39 -0.71
CA ALA A 210 -8.06 -12.71 -1.97
C ALA A 210 -7.01 -11.71 -2.47
N GLU A 211 -6.34 -10.98 -1.57
CA GLU A 211 -5.35 -9.95 -1.92
C GLU A 211 -3.93 -10.49 -2.11
N LYS A 212 -3.56 -11.53 -1.36
CA LYS A 212 -2.19 -12.05 -1.30
C LYS A 212 -2.01 -13.38 -2.03
N THR A 213 -3.01 -13.77 -2.82
CA THR A 213 -2.95 -14.93 -3.71
C THR A 213 -3.06 -14.47 -5.16
N SER A 214 -2.29 -15.08 -6.04
CA SER A 214 -2.34 -14.90 -7.49
C SER A 214 -2.52 -16.25 -8.18
N PRO A 215 -2.96 -16.30 -9.46
CA PRO A 215 -2.94 -17.53 -10.21
C PRO A 215 -1.56 -18.19 -10.21
N ASN A 216 -1.50 -19.50 -10.00
CA ASN A 216 -0.24 -20.24 -9.88
C ASN A 216 0.58 -20.18 -11.18
N PRO A 217 1.76 -19.52 -11.19
CA PRO A 217 2.55 -19.33 -12.40
C PRO A 217 3.10 -20.64 -12.97
N ASN A 218 3.36 -21.66 -12.12
CA ASN A 218 3.86 -22.94 -12.56
C ASN A 218 2.80 -23.72 -13.34
N ILE A 219 1.54 -23.58 -12.95
CA ILE A 219 0.40 -24.17 -13.66
C ILE A 219 0.16 -23.43 -14.98
N LEU A 220 0.26 -22.11 -14.98
CA LEU A 220 0.12 -21.29 -16.20
C LEU A 220 1.20 -21.62 -17.24
N ALA A 221 2.42 -21.94 -16.79
CA ALA A 221 3.53 -22.35 -17.65
C ALA A 221 3.48 -23.84 -18.05
N GLY A 222 2.59 -24.63 -17.45
CA GLY A 222 2.54 -26.09 -17.64
C GLY A 222 1.95 -26.53 -19.00
N ALA A 223 2.01 -27.84 -19.26
CA ALA A 223 1.60 -28.45 -20.51
C ALA A 223 0.08 -28.76 -20.65
N PHE A 224 -0.75 -28.27 -19.73
CA PHE A 224 -2.20 -28.47 -19.81
C PHE A 224 -2.85 -27.61 -20.91
N PRO A 225 -4.03 -28.00 -21.44
CA PRO A 225 -4.83 -27.15 -22.31
C PRO A 225 -5.13 -25.80 -21.68
N GLN A 226 -5.16 -24.71 -22.46
CA GLN A 226 -5.22 -23.35 -21.96
C GLN A 226 -6.37 -23.09 -20.96
N GLU A 227 -7.60 -23.52 -21.32
CA GLU A 227 -8.76 -23.33 -20.43
C GLU A 227 -8.62 -24.06 -19.08
N GLN A 228 -8.01 -25.23 -19.09
CA GLN A 228 -7.74 -25.99 -17.86
C GLN A 228 -6.63 -25.37 -17.05
N ARG A 229 -5.57 -24.83 -17.69
CA ARG A 229 -4.47 -24.13 -17.01
C ARG A 229 -4.95 -22.92 -16.25
N GLU A 230 -5.73 -22.06 -16.89
CA GLU A 230 -6.26 -20.85 -16.24
C GLU A 230 -7.14 -21.20 -15.03
N ARG A 231 -8.04 -22.17 -15.19
CA ARG A 231 -8.91 -22.63 -14.10
C ARG A 231 -8.11 -23.24 -12.94
N PHE A 232 -7.18 -24.14 -13.22
CA PHE A 232 -6.37 -24.77 -12.17
C PHE A 232 -5.38 -23.79 -11.53
N ALA A 233 -4.82 -22.86 -12.29
CA ALA A 233 -3.94 -21.83 -11.74
C ALA A 233 -4.65 -20.91 -10.74
N VAL A 234 -5.93 -20.62 -10.96
CA VAL A 234 -6.76 -19.86 -10.03
C VAL A 234 -7.16 -20.72 -8.82
N LEU A 235 -7.56 -21.96 -9.06
CA LEU A 235 -8.01 -22.90 -8.02
C LEU A 235 -6.87 -23.27 -7.05
N LEU A 236 -5.67 -23.49 -7.59
CA LEU A 236 -4.45 -23.79 -6.84
C LEU A 236 -3.58 -22.54 -6.81
N GLY A 237 -4.06 -21.50 -6.13
CA GLY A 237 -3.43 -20.21 -6.08
C GLY A 237 -1.96 -20.23 -5.63
N TRP A 238 -1.29 -19.10 -5.75
CA TRP A 238 0.11 -18.95 -5.39
C TRP A 238 0.28 -17.70 -4.53
N PRO A 239 0.99 -17.78 -3.40
CA PRO A 239 1.26 -16.59 -2.58
C PRO A 239 1.95 -15.50 -3.40
N SER A 240 1.32 -14.35 -3.51
CA SER A 240 1.93 -13.17 -4.16
C SER A 240 2.91 -12.43 -3.23
N ASP A 241 2.80 -12.66 -1.91
CA ASP A 241 3.67 -12.10 -0.86
C ASP A 241 3.95 -13.17 0.21
N PHE A 242 5.03 -13.93 0.02
CA PHE A 242 5.42 -15.01 0.93
C PHE A 242 5.70 -14.52 2.36
N ALA A 243 6.24 -13.31 2.53
CA ALA A 243 6.55 -12.78 3.84
C ALA A 243 5.27 -12.48 4.63
N ALA A 244 4.27 -11.88 3.99
CA ALA A 244 2.98 -11.62 4.59
C ALA A 244 2.23 -12.93 4.92
N TRP A 245 2.27 -13.93 4.03
CA TRP A 245 1.69 -15.25 4.27
C TRP A 245 2.34 -15.94 5.48
N ARG A 246 3.66 -15.93 5.55
CA ARG A 246 4.39 -16.47 6.70
C ARG A 246 3.96 -15.79 8.00
N ARG A 247 3.86 -14.47 8.03
CA ARG A 247 3.43 -13.73 9.22
C ARG A 247 2.02 -14.11 9.65
N LEU A 248 1.09 -14.26 8.72
CA LEU A 248 -0.27 -14.72 9.03
C LEU A 248 -0.27 -16.14 9.62
N ILE A 249 0.48 -17.07 9.01
CA ILE A 249 0.59 -18.44 9.49
C ILE A 249 1.19 -18.47 10.89
N ASP A 250 2.33 -17.81 11.09
CA ASP A 250 3.02 -17.75 12.37
C ASP A 250 2.14 -17.11 13.47
N PHE A 251 1.37 -16.06 13.12
CA PHE A 251 0.40 -15.43 14.00
C PHE A 251 -0.69 -16.43 14.43
N ILE A 252 -1.30 -17.14 13.50
CA ILE A 252 -2.35 -18.13 13.80
C ILE A 252 -1.80 -19.24 14.69
N LEU A 253 -0.61 -19.77 14.36
CA LEU A 253 0.01 -20.84 15.15
C LEU A 253 0.34 -20.40 16.57
N ARG A 254 0.89 -19.19 16.77
CA ARG A 254 1.18 -18.66 18.11
C ARG A 254 -0.08 -18.40 18.94
N ARG A 255 -1.20 -18.12 18.28
CA ARG A 255 -2.49 -17.77 18.90
C ARG A 255 -3.53 -18.89 18.84
N ILE A 256 -3.12 -20.10 18.48
CA ILE A 256 -4.06 -21.20 18.26
C ILE A 256 -4.91 -21.53 19.51
N SER A 257 -4.32 -21.36 20.70
CA SER A 257 -5.04 -21.55 21.98
C SER A 257 -6.09 -20.48 22.25
N ASP A 258 -5.95 -19.29 21.66
CA ASP A 258 -6.88 -18.18 21.82
C ASP A 258 -8.05 -18.29 20.82
N ILE A 259 -7.90 -19.12 19.78
CA ILE A 259 -8.86 -19.28 18.69
C ILE A 259 -9.79 -20.46 18.99
N PRO A 260 -11.12 -20.25 19.01
CA PRO A 260 -12.08 -21.33 19.21
C PRO A 260 -12.00 -22.40 18.13
N ALA A 261 -12.08 -23.68 18.52
CA ALA A 261 -11.98 -24.82 17.61
C ALA A 261 -13.01 -24.78 16.46
N ARG A 262 -14.17 -24.13 16.66
CA ARG A 262 -15.17 -23.94 15.58
C ARG A 262 -14.66 -23.16 14.39
N LEU A 263 -13.56 -22.39 14.52
CA LEU A 263 -12.96 -21.60 13.43
C LEU A 263 -11.84 -22.37 12.67
N TYR A 264 -11.41 -23.53 13.16
CA TYR A 264 -10.37 -24.32 12.50
C TYR A 264 -10.70 -24.70 11.05
N PRO A 265 -11.94 -25.10 10.71
CA PRO A 265 -12.30 -25.36 9.31
C PRO A 265 -12.11 -24.13 8.41
N GLU A 266 -12.45 -22.94 8.88
CA GLU A 266 -12.28 -21.69 8.14
C GLU A 266 -10.77 -21.36 7.94
N ILE A 267 -9.96 -21.62 8.97
CA ILE A 267 -8.50 -21.45 8.90
C ILE A 267 -7.90 -22.43 7.90
N ILE A 268 -8.29 -23.71 7.96
CA ILE A 268 -7.76 -24.75 7.05
C ILE A 268 -8.11 -24.40 5.60
N ALA A 269 -9.34 -23.99 5.33
CA ALA A 269 -9.78 -23.60 3.98
C ALA A 269 -8.93 -22.48 3.34
N ILE A 270 -8.32 -21.61 4.14
CA ILE A 270 -7.40 -20.56 3.65
C ILE A 270 -6.07 -21.14 3.16
N PHE A 271 -5.63 -22.26 3.75
CA PHE A 271 -4.34 -22.89 3.41
C PHE A 271 -4.47 -24.00 2.35
N GLU A 272 -5.68 -24.38 1.94
CA GLU A 272 -5.94 -25.33 0.86
C GLU A 272 -5.81 -24.70 -0.55
N VAL A 273 -5.19 -23.54 -0.66
CA VAL A 273 -5.03 -22.79 -1.92
C VAL A 273 -3.79 -23.22 -2.67
#